data_2566608bca626abe17a27f1e63c584be
#
_entry.id   2566608bca626abe17a27f1e63c584be
#
_cell.length_a   1.000
_cell.length_b   1.000
_cell.length_c   1.000
_cell.angle_alpha   90.00
_cell.angle_beta   90.00
_cell.angle_gamma   90.00
#
_symmetry.space_group_name_H-M   'P 1'
#
loop_
_entity.id
_entity.type
_entity.pdbx_description
1 polymer ?
#
loop_
_entity_poly.entity_id
_entity_poly.type
_entity_poly.pdbx_seq_one_letter_code
_entity_poly.pdbx_strand_id
1 'polypeptide(L)'
;VPDECYTYIDLVRSRAGLAGVRDSWRKHSVNPDKPNTCEGFREIVRQERMIELALEGQRFWDIRRWNLTDKYFNVDMKGWDVNQSATSEYYKLTTYYTRQYNRRDNLWPLKEYDCIVNPKLIQNPNW
;
A
#
# COMPACT_ATOMS: atom_id res chain seq x y z
N VAL A 1 0.74 19.50 -10.10
CA VAL A 1 -0.54 18.84 -9.73
C VAL A 1 -1.66 19.85 -9.90
N PRO A 2 -2.74 19.54 -10.64
CA PRO A 2 -3.90 20.43 -10.79
C PRO A 2 -4.58 20.73 -9.44
N ASP A 3 -5.11 21.95 -9.28
CA ASP A 3 -5.75 22.35 -8.01
C ASP A 3 -7.01 21.56 -7.70
N GLU A 4 -7.71 21.09 -8.71
CA GLU A 4 -8.86 20.20 -8.57
C GLU A 4 -8.53 18.91 -7.78
N CYS A 5 -7.32 18.35 -7.97
CA CYS A 5 -6.87 17.17 -7.24
C CYS A 5 -6.77 17.42 -5.73
N TYR A 6 -6.31 18.62 -5.33
CA TYR A 6 -6.28 19.00 -3.92
C TYR A 6 -7.68 19.20 -3.37
N THR A 7 -8.58 19.80 -4.16
CA THR A 7 -9.97 19.99 -3.76
C THR A 7 -10.62 18.66 -3.39
N TYR A 8 -10.47 17.63 -4.21
CA TYR A 8 -11.09 16.33 -3.93
C TYR A 8 -10.50 15.62 -2.70
N ILE A 9 -9.19 15.63 -2.54
CA ILE A 9 -8.57 15.00 -1.37
C ILE A 9 -8.88 15.78 -0.08
N ASP A 10 -8.96 17.10 -0.15
CA ASP A 10 -9.27 17.97 0.98
C ASP A 10 -10.73 17.82 1.42
N LEU A 11 -11.66 17.52 0.50
CA LEU A 11 -13.04 17.13 0.86
C LEU A 11 -13.07 15.85 1.70
N VAL A 12 -12.29 14.84 1.35
CA VAL A 12 -12.19 13.60 2.14
C VAL A 12 -11.63 13.91 3.53
N ARG A 13 -10.54 14.68 3.59
CA ARG A 13 -9.88 15.05 4.85
C ARG A 13 -10.77 15.91 5.76
N SER A 14 -11.50 16.87 5.19
CA SER A 14 -12.41 17.75 5.94
C SER A 14 -13.54 16.98 6.61
N ARG A 15 -14.03 15.90 6.02
CA ARG A 15 -15.02 15.00 6.62
C ARG A 15 -14.51 14.42 7.96
N ALA A 16 -13.20 14.15 8.06
CA ALA A 16 -12.55 13.66 9.27
C ALA A 16 -12.04 14.79 10.19
N GLY A 17 -12.39 16.04 9.92
CA GLY A 17 -11.94 17.20 10.70
C GLY A 17 -10.46 17.55 10.51
N LEU A 18 -9.84 17.07 9.44
CA LEU A 18 -8.42 17.30 9.15
C LEU A 18 -8.23 18.52 8.25
N ALA A 19 -7.12 19.24 8.46
CA ALA A 19 -6.71 20.31 7.56
C ALA A 19 -6.33 19.78 6.18
N GLY A 20 -6.41 20.63 5.16
CA GLY A 20 -6.03 20.31 3.80
C GLY A 20 -4.60 19.80 3.66
N VAL A 21 -4.33 19.07 2.59
CA VAL A 21 -3.03 18.41 2.34
C VAL A 21 -1.88 19.42 2.36
N ARG A 22 -1.98 20.50 1.59
CA ARG A 22 -0.90 21.51 1.50
C ARG A 22 -0.58 22.11 2.87
N ASP A 23 -1.60 22.45 3.66
CA ASP A 23 -1.43 23.04 4.98
C ASP A 23 -0.86 22.06 5.99
N SER A 24 -1.37 20.83 6.00
CA SER A 24 -0.87 19.79 6.90
C SER A 24 0.59 19.47 6.66
N TRP A 25 0.99 19.30 5.39
CA TRP A 25 2.36 18.98 5.04
C TRP A 25 3.31 20.13 5.31
N ARG A 26 2.91 21.38 5.04
CA ARG A 26 3.70 22.57 5.35
C ARG A 26 3.96 22.72 6.85
N LYS A 27 2.98 22.41 7.71
CA LYS A 27 3.08 22.62 9.16
C LYS A 27 3.75 21.47 9.90
N HIS A 28 3.55 20.24 9.46
CA HIS A 28 3.86 19.05 10.27
C HIS A 28 4.82 18.06 9.61
N SER A 29 5.17 18.24 8.34
CA SER A 29 6.03 17.29 7.63
C SER A 29 7.49 17.73 7.62
N VAL A 30 8.40 16.77 7.68
CA VAL A 30 9.83 16.96 7.38
C VAL A 30 10.11 17.25 5.90
N ASN A 31 9.13 16.98 5.02
CA ASN A 31 9.18 17.29 3.59
C ASN A 31 7.93 18.07 3.18
N PRO A 32 7.89 19.39 3.42
CA PRO A 32 6.71 20.23 3.16
C PRO A 32 6.35 20.34 1.67
N ASP A 33 7.32 20.15 0.78
CA ASP A 33 7.13 20.27 -0.67
C ASP A 33 6.61 18.98 -1.34
N LYS A 34 6.53 17.88 -0.61
CA LYS A 34 6.05 16.60 -1.16
C LYS A 34 4.71 16.70 -1.89
N PRO A 35 3.70 17.43 -1.40
CA PRO A 35 2.43 17.59 -2.13
C PRO A 35 2.55 18.28 -3.49
N ASN A 36 3.59 19.08 -3.69
CA ASN A 36 3.75 19.92 -4.89
C ASN A 36 4.24 19.12 -6.11
N THR A 37 4.77 17.92 -5.92
CA THR A 37 5.21 17.03 -6.99
C THR A 37 4.15 16.00 -7.34
N CYS A 38 4.04 15.61 -8.62
CA CYS A 38 3.08 14.59 -9.04
C CYS A 38 3.30 13.24 -8.35
N GLU A 39 4.54 12.85 -8.15
CA GLU A 39 4.87 11.59 -7.47
C GLU A 39 4.57 11.64 -5.98
N GLY A 40 5.02 12.70 -5.30
CA GLY A 40 4.75 12.91 -3.88
C GLY A 40 3.26 13.01 -3.58
N PHE A 41 2.50 13.74 -4.41
CA PHE A 41 1.06 13.83 -4.28
C PHE A 41 0.38 12.46 -4.50
N ARG A 42 0.84 11.68 -5.49
CA ARG A 42 0.35 10.32 -5.73
C ARG A 42 0.58 9.41 -4.52
N GLU A 43 1.73 9.51 -3.86
CA GLU A 43 1.98 8.76 -2.63
C GLU A 43 1.04 9.18 -1.50
N ILE A 44 0.77 10.48 -1.37
CA ILE A 44 -0.19 11.01 -0.38
C ILE A 44 -1.60 10.45 -0.65
N VAL A 45 -2.08 10.53 -1.89
CA VAL A 45 -3.40 9.98 -2.28
C VAL A 45 -3.51 8.49 -1.99
N ARG A 46 -2.45 7.72 -2.28
CA ARG A 46 -2.40 6.29 -1.97
C ARG A 46 -2.45 6.00 -0.47
N GLN A 47 -1.82 6.86 0.32
CA GLN A 47 -1.84 6.76 1.77
C GLN A 47 -3.22 7.11 2.34
N GLU A 48 -3.84 8.19 1.89
CA GLU A 48 -5.20 8.58 2.30
C GLU A 48 -6.21 7.47 1.92
N ARG A 49 -6.11 6.93 0.71
CA ARG A 49 -6.95 5.81 0.28
C ARG A 49 -6.77 4.57 1.16
N MET A 50 -5.55 4.27 1.58
CA MET A 50 -5.28 3.15 2.49
C MET A 50 -5.93 3.35 3.86
N ILE A 51 -5.94 4.58 4.35
CA ILE A 51 -6.53 4.94 5.65
C ILE A 51 -8.05 4.88 5.55
N GLU A 52 -8.63 5.50 4.54
CA GLU A 52 -10.09 5.57 4.34
C GLU A 52 -10.73 4.18 4.13
N LEU A 53 -10.06 3.30 3.39
CA LEU A 53 -10.54 1.96 3.09
C LEU A 53 -9.87 0.88 3.96
N ALA A 54 -9.44 1.27 5.17
CA ALA A 54 -8.86 0.33 6.12
C ALA A 54 -9.87 -0.77 6.47
N LEU A 55 -9.39 -2.02 6.49
CA LEU A 55 -10.16 -3.23 6.78
C LEU A 55 -11.21 -3.63 5.72
N GLU A 56 -11.32 -2.92 4.60
CA GLU A 56 -12.23 -3.24 3.50
C GLU A 56 -11.64 -4.21 2.44
N GLY A 57 -10.43 -4.70 2.65
CA GLY A 57 -9.74 -5.61 1.72
C GLY A 57 -9.19 -4.95 0.45
N GLN A 58 -9.39 -3.66 0.24
CA GLN A 58 -9.00 -2.94 -0.97
C GLN A 58 -7.48 -2.84 -1.16
N ARG A 59 -6.73 -2.78 -0.06
CA ARG A 59 -5.27 -2.57 -0.09
C ARG A 59 -4.51 -3.62 -0.89
N PHE A 60 -4.93 -4.89 -0.81
CA PHE A 60 -4.32 -5.99 -1.55
C PHE A 60 -4.40 -5.77 -3.07
N TRP A 61 -5.57 -5.38 -3.56
CA TRP A 61 -5.81 -5.12 -4.97
C TRP A 61 -5.13 -3.85 -5.45
N ASP A 62 -5.15 -2.79 -4.64
CA ASP A 62 -4.48 -1.52 -4.95
C ASP A 62 -2.97 -1.69 -5.13
N ILE A 63 -2.30 -2.42 -4.24
CA ILE A 63 -0.86 -2.68 -4.33
C ILE A 63 -0.53 -3.44 -5.63
N ARG A 64 -1.33 -4.43 -6.00
CA ARG A 64 -1.17 -5.18 -7.26
C ARG A 64 -1.41 -4.30 -8.48
N ARG A 65 -2.52 -3.57 -8.51
CA ARG A 65 -2.89 -2.67 -9.60
C ARG A 65 -1.86 -1.57 -9.84
N TRP A 66 -1.24 -1.08 -8.78
CA TRP A 66 -0.18 -0.07 -8.86
C TRP A 66 1.22 -0.65 -9.12
N ASN A 67 1.34 -1.96 -9.22
CA ASN A 67 2.62 -2.67 -9.37
C ASN A 67 3.63 -2.30 -8.27
N LEU A 68 3.16 -2.29 -7.03
CA LEU A 68 3.94 -1.96 -5.84
C LEU A 68 4.18 -3.16 -4.92
N THR A 69 3.99 -4.36 -5.45
CA THR A 69 4.08 -5.61 -4.70
C THR A 69 5.48 -5.84 -4.12
N ASP A 70 6.52 -5.57 -4.90
CA ASP A 70 7.91 -5.69 -4.43
C ASP A 70 8.19 -4.76 -3.23
N LYS A 71 7.61 -3.57 -3.23
CA LYS A 71 7.79 -2.59 -2.15
C LYS A 71 7.05 -2.97 -0.87
N TYR A 72 5.86 -3.57 -0.98
CA TYR A 72 4.96 -3.75 0.16
C TYR A 72 4.77 -5.21 0.60
N PHE A 73 5.03 -6.18 -0.29
CA PHE A 73 4.86 -7.59 0.05
C PHE A 73 6.18 -8.30 0.40
N ASN A 74 7.32 -7.83 -0.12
CA ASN A 74 8.64 -8.36 0.24
C ASN A 74 9.23 -7.65 1.46
N VAL A 75 8.46 -7.54 2.53
CA VAL A 75 8.88 -6.94 3.79
C VAL A 75 8.55 -7.85 4.95
N ASP A 76 9.42 -7.87 5.94
CA ASP A 76 9.19 -8.59 7.17
C ASP A 76 7.99 -8.03 7.93
N MET A 77 7.14 -8.92 8.41
CA MET A 77 6.09 -8.56 9.36
C MET A 77 6.70 -8.48 10.75
N LYS A 78 6.75 -7.27 11.27
CA LYS A 78 7.28 -6.98 12.60
C LYS A 78 6.16 -6.55 13.54
N GLY A 79 6.30 -6.87 14.79
CA GLY A 79 5.41 -6.45 15.85
C GLY A 79 6.14 -6.44 17.19
N TRP A 80 5.44 -6.02 18.23
CA TRP A 80 5.96 -6.05 19.59
C TRP A 80 5.99 -7.49 20.13
N ASP A 81 6.97 -7.80 20.96
CA ASP A 81 7.10 -9.12 21.56
C ASP A 81 6.13 -9.29 22.74
N VAL A 82 4.89 -9.65 22.40
CA VAL A 82 3.79 -9.78 23.36
C VAL A 82 3.97 -10.87 24.41
N ASN A 83 4.99 -11.72 24.26
CA ASN A 83 5.30 -12.79 25.21
C ASN A 83 6.20 -12.31 26.36
N GLN A 84 6.69 -11.08 26.29
CA GLN A 84 7.56 -10.50 27.31
C GLN A 84 6.77 -9.66 28.32
N SER A 85 7.11 -9.77 29.59
CA SER A 85 6.47 -9.00 30.66
C SER A 85 7.19 -7.68 31.00
N ALA A 86 8.49 -7.59 30.71
CA ALA A 86 9.26 -6.38 30.92
C ALA A 86 8.99 -5.36 29.81
N THR A 87 8.72 -4.12 30.15
CA THR A 87 8.39 -3.04 29.19
C THR A 87 9.45 -2.86 28.10
N SER A 88 10.73 -2.95 28.47
CA SER A 88 11.85 -2.81 27.53
C SER A 88 11.90 -3.93 26.48
N GLU A 89 11.48 -5.11 26.82
CA GLU A 89 11.46 -6.27 25.92
C GLU A 89 10.14 -6.35 25.15
N TYR A 90 9.02 -5.99 25.78
CA TYR A 90 7.70 -5.97 25.14
C TYR A 90 7.65 -5.05 23.91
N TYR A 91 8.19 -3.83 24.02
CA TYR A 91 8.20 -2.87 22.91
C TYR A 91 9.33 -3.08 21.91
N LYS A 92 10.09 -4.15 22.03
CA LYS A 92 11.11 -4.52 21.05
C LYS A 92 10.46 -5.04 19.77
N LEU A 93 10.86 -4.48 18.64
CA LEU A 93 10.38 -4.94 17.34
C LEU A 93 11.01 -6.30 16.99
N THR A 94 10.17 -7.32 16.90
CA THR A 94 10.55 -8.69 16.54
C THR A 94 9.93 -9.05 15.20
N THR A 95 10.69 -9.75 14.35
CA THR A 95 10.16 -10.27 13.08
C THR A 95 9.38 -11.55 13.35
N TYR A 96 8.08 -11.55 13.09
CA TYR A 96 7.22 -12.72 13.23
C TYR A 96 7.18 -13.58 11.98
N TYR A 97 7.26 -12.95 10.83
CA TYR A 97 7.15 -13.65 9.56
C TYR A 97 7.86 -12.87 8.45
N THR A 98 8.71 -13.57 7.69
CA THR A 98 9.35 -13.06 6.49
C THR A 98 8.51 -13.45 5.29
N ARG A 99 7.92 -12.47 4.61
CA ARG A 99 7.12 -12.70 3.42
C ARG A 99 8.03 -13.01 2.24
N GLN A 100 7.56 -13.96 1.42
CA GLN A 100 8.16 -14.25 0.13
C GLN A 100 7.10 -14.02 -0.95
N TYR A 101 7.33 -13.04 -1.78
CA TYR A 101 6.45 -12.68 -2.88
C TYR A 101 7.27 -12.59 -4.16
N ASN A 102 6.86 -13.34 -5.18
CA ASN A 102 7.52 -13.37 -6.47
C ASN A 102 6.70 -12.60 -7.50
N ARG A 103 7.34 -12.17 -8.57
CA ARG A 103 6.68 -11.40 -9.62
C ARG A 103 5.54 -12.15 -10.31
N ARG A 104 5.64 -13.49 -10.38
CA ARG A 104 4.56 -14.36 -10.85
C ARG A 104 3.27 -14.21 -10.04
N ASP A 105 3.37 -13.92 -8.73
CA ASP A 105 2.24 -13.82 -7.82
C ASP A 105 1.37 -12.56 -8.06
N ASN A 106 1.82 -11.64 -8.93
CA ASN A 106 1.00 -10.54 -9.42
C ASN A 106 -0.19 -11.00 -10.26
N LEU A 107 -0.04 -12.13 -10.94
CA LEU A 107 -1.08 -12.74 -11.78
C LEU A 107 -1.43 -14.12 -11.23
N TRP A 108 -2.70 -14.49 -11.34
CA TRP A 108 -3.13 -15.83 -11.00
C TRP A 108 -2.76 -16.81 -12.12
N PRO A 109 -2.37 -18.05 -11.79
CA PRO A 109 -2.16 -19.06 -12.82
C PRO A 109 -3.49 -19.37 -13.53
N LEU A 110 -3.42 -19.58 -14.83
CA LEU A 110 -4.51 -20.17 -15.57
C LEU A 110 -4.59 -21.66 -15.20
N LYS A 111 -5.79 -22.22 -15.16
CA LYS A 111 -5.97 -23.63 -14.90
C LYS A 111 -5.31 -24.44 -16.01
N GLU A 112 -4.48 -25.41 -15.66
CA GLU A 112 -3.73 -26.24 -16.61
C GLU A 112 -4.64 -26.90 -17.65
N TYR A 113 -5.79 -27.41 -17.21
CA TYR A 113 -6.80 -28.01 -18.09
C TYR A 113 -7.23 -27.03 -19.19
N ASP A 114 -7.44 -25.77 -18.89
CA ASP A 114 -7.90 -24.77 -19.86
C ASP A 114 -6.83 -24.50 -20.93
N CYS A 115 -5.55 -24.52 -20.53
CA CYS A 115 -4.43 -24.40 -21.46
C CYS A 115 -4.28 -25.65 -22.37
N ILE A 116 -4.60 -26.83 -21.86
CA ILE A 116 -4.58 -28.07 -22.65
C ILE A 116 -5.72 -28.08 -23.68
N VAL A 117 -6.91 -27.69 -23.28
CA VAL A 117 -8.11 -27.69 -24.18
C VAL A 117 -8.03 -26.58 -25.22
N ASN A 118 -7.43 -25.45 -24.89
CA ASN A 118 -7.26 -24.33 -25.81
C ASN A 118 -5.78 -24.03 -26.08
N PRO A 119 -5.17 -24.57 -27.15
CA PRO A 119 -3.75 -24.36 -27.46
C PRO A 119 -3.36 -22.91 -27.75
N LYS A 120 -4.32 -22.00 -27.91
CA LYS A 120 -4.07 -20.57 -28.08
C LYS A 120 -3.96 -19.84 -26.74
N LEU A 121 -4.32 -20.49 -25.64
CA LEU A 121 -4.25 -19.92 -24.30
C LEU A 121 -2.85 -20.16 -23.74
N ILE A 122 -2.12 -19.09 -23.53
CA ILE A 122 -0.77 -19.14 -23.00
C ILE A 122 -0.82 -18.85 -21.50
N GLN A 123 -0.14 -19.68 -20.70
CA GLN A 123 -0.02 -19.49 -19.25
C GLN A 123 0.59 -18.13 -18.91
N ASN A 124 0.18 -17.55 -17.80
CA ASN A 124 0.77 -16.32 -17.29
C ASN A 124 2.28 -16.48 -17.01
N PRO A 125 3.09 -15.42 -17.19
CA PRO A 125 4.54 -15.52 -17.06
C PRO A 125 4.99 -16.08 -15.71
N ASN A 126 5.95 -17.00 -15.76
CA ASN A 126 6.60 -17.65 -14.61
C ASN A 126 5.73 -18.62 -13.80
N TRP A 127 4.60 -19.04 -14.35
CA TRP A 127 3.77 -20.15 -13.86
C TRP A 127 4.01 -21.44 -14.66
#